data_3d4155308b67b6bdce9de06bb1108b7f
#
_entry.id   3d4155308b67b6bdce9de06bb1108b7f
#
_cell.length_a   1.000
_cell.length_b   1.000
_cell.length_c   1.000
_cell.angle_alpha   90.00
_cell.angle_beta   90.00
_cell.angle_gamma   90.00
#
_symmetry.space_group_name_H-M   'P 1'
#
loop_
_entity.id
_entity.type
_entity.pdbx_description
1 polymer ?
#
loop_
_entity_poly.entity_id
_entity_poly.type
_entity_poly.pdbx_seq_one_letter_code
_entity_poly.pdbx_strand_id
1 'polypeptide(L)'
;MNCPPGYRIHVPLDLSADVVEIATALVDIPSESHHEQEIADLVEAALGGCGHLSVHRSGNAIIAKTRGLAPRVIIAGHLDTVPAAGNVPHRLDGGRLYGLGACDMKSGVAVALKLAYEMRTPVVGVRFIFYDCEEVAAI
;
A
#
# COMPACT_ATOMS: atom_id res chain seq x y z
N MET A 1 -17.93 -20.78 17.42
CA MET A 1 -18.71 -19.88 16.56
C MET A 1 -18.08 -19.94 15.18
N ASN A 2 -18.76 -20.54 14.20
CA ASN A 2 -18.26 -20.60 12.82
C ASN A 2 -18.47 -19.25 12.16
N CYS A 3 -17.36 -18.59 11.79
CA CYS A 3 -17.40 -17.41 10.93
C CYS A 3 -17.94 -17.82 9.55
N PRO A 4 -18.87 -17.09 8.95
CA PRO A 4 -19.36 -17.43 7.62
C PRO A 4 -18.21 -17.35 6.60
N PRO A 5 -18.17 -18.23 5.59
CA PRO A 5 -17.15 -18.19 4.56
C PRO A 5 -17.25 -16.85 3.80
N GLY A 6 -16.20 -16.05 3.85
CA GLY A 6 -16.10 -14.75 3.19
C GLY A 6 -15.85 -13.55 4.11
N TYR A 7 -15.91 -13.69 5.43
CA TYR A 7 -15.58 -12.60 6.35
C TYR A 7 -14.07 -12.63 6.64
N ARG A 8 -13.27 -11.93 5.84
CA ARG A 8 -11.88 -11.61 6.19
C ARG A 8 -11.91 -10.48 7.22
N ILE A 9 -11.32 -10.69 8.38
CA ILE A 9 -11.06 -9.62 9.34
C ILE A 9 -9.94 -8.79 8.69
N HIS A 10 -10.30 -7.63 8.12
CA HIS A 10 -9.32 -6.69 7.62
C HIS A 10 -8.55 -6.11 8.82
N VAL A 11 -7.29 -6.50 8.97
CA VAL A 11 -6.40 -5.88 9.95
C VAL A 11 -5.98 -4.53 9.36
N PRO A 12 -6.26 -3.41 10.05
CA PRO A 12 -5.82 -2.10 9.61
C PRO A 12 -4.30 -2.07 9.41
N LEU A 13 -3.82 -1.37 8.38
CA LEU A 13 -2.39 -1.13 8.20
C LEU A 13 -1.90 -0.16 9.29
N ASP A 14 -0.97 -0.61 10.12
CA ASP A 14 -0.33 0.22 11.13
C ASP A 14 0.94 0.86 10.56
N LEU A 15 0.87 2.13 10.14
CA LEU A 15 2.02 2.86 9.60
C LEU A 15 3.05 3.25 10.67
N SER A 16 2.74 3.08 11.97
CA SER A 16 3.71 3.26 13.05
C SER A 16 4.66 2.07 13.20
N ALA A 17 4.24 0.90 12.72
CA ALA A 17 5.02 -0.34 12.76
C ALA A 17 6.33 -0.25 11.95
N ASP A 18 7.18 -1.25 12.10
CA ASP A 18 8.38 -1.39 11.28
C ASP A 18 8.02 -1.58 9.79
N VAL A 19 8.86 -1.07 8.90
CA VAL A 19 8.61 -1.14 7.46
C VAL A 19 8.49 -2.58 6.93
N VAL A 20 9.17 -3.53 7.56
CA VAL A 20 9.06 -4.96 7.20
C VAL A 20 7.69 -5.50 7.61
N GLU A 21 7.15 -5.09 8.76
CA GLU A 21 5.80 -5.46 9.17
C GLU A 21 4.74 -4.89 8.23
N ILE A 22 4.90 -3.63 7.81
CA ILE A 22 4.01 -3.02 6.80
C ILE A 22 4.10 -3.80 5.47
N ALA A 23 5.32 -4.15 5.02
CA ALA A 23 5.52 -4.90 3.79
C ALA A 23 4.89 -6.30 3.86
N THR A 24 5.05 -7.03 4.97
CA THR A 24 4.43 -8.35 5.16
C THR A 24 2.91 -8.26 5.14
N ALA A 25 2.34 -7.26 5.81
CA ALA A 25 0.90 -7.03 5.81
C ALA A 25 0.37 -6.76 4.39
N LEU A 26 1.06 -5.91 3.61
CA LEU A 26 0.68 -5.62 2.23
C LEU A 26 0.77 -6.85 1.33
N VAL A 27 1.81 -7.68 1.49
CA VAL A 27 2.00 -8.90 0.68
C VAL A 27 0.85 -9.89 0.88
N ASP A 28 0.29 -9.96 2.10
CA ASP A 28 -0.83 -10.86 2.42
C ASP A 28 -2.21 -10.34 1.96
N ILE A 29 -2.31 -9.07 1.53
CA ILE A 29 -3.55 -8.54 0.97
C ILE A 29 -3.62 -8.90 -0.51
N PRO A 30 -4.62 -9.69 -0.95
CA PRO A 30 -4.81 -9.96 -2.37
C PRO A 30 -5.11 -8.67 -3.14
N SER A 31 -4.42 -8.48 -4.26
CA SER A 31 -4.62 -7.30 -5.10
C SER A 31 -4.25 -7.57 -6.56
N GLU A 32 -4.70 -8.71 -7.10
CA GLU A 32 -4.57 -8.97 -8.53
C GLU A 32 -5.21 -7.82 -9.32
N SER A 33 -4.60 -7.45 -10.45
CA SER A 33 -5.08 -6.35 -11.30
C SER A 33 -6.59 -6.42 -11.54
N HIS A 34 -7.29 -5.31 -11.43
CA HIS A 34 -8.74 -5.13 -11.39
C HIS A 34 -9.45 -5.60 -10.10
N HIS A 35 -8.72 -6.08 -9.09
CA HIS A 35 -9.26 -6.51 -7.80
C HIS A 35 -8.55 -5.83 -6.62
N GLU A 36 -8.12 -4.57 -6.82
CA GLU A 36 -7.31 -3.81 -5.84
C GLU A 36 -8.14 -3.09 -4.77
N GLN A 37 -9.47 -3.26 -4.78
CA GLN A 37 -10.37 -2.54 -3.87
C GLN A 37 -9.94 -2.67 -2.40
N GLU A 38 -9.62 -3.89 -1.95
CA GLU A 38 -9.28 -4.18 -0.56
C GLU A 38 -8.00 -3.46 -0.12
N ILE A 39 -6.92 -3.57 -0.89
CA ILE A 39 -5.65 -2.92 -0.57
C ILE A 39 -5.78 -1.38 -0.64
N ALA A 40 -6.57 -0.88 -1.61
CA ALA A 40 -6.83 0.55 -1.74
C ALA A 40 -7.60 1.12 -0.54
N ASP A 41 -8.61 0.39 -0.04
CA ASP A 41 -9.38 0.77 1.16
C ASP A 41 -8.48 0.87 2.40
N LEU A 42 -7.59 -0.12 2.59
CA LEU A 42 -6.67 -0.15 3.72
C LEU A 42 -5.61 0.95 3.65
N VAL A 43 -5.06 1.20 2.47
CA VAL A 43 -4.09 2.29 2.23
C VAL A 43 -4.75 3.66 2.45
N GLU A 44 -5.96 3.89 1.92
CA GLU A 44 -6.70 5.12 2.13
C GLU A 44 -6.97 5.36 3.62
N ALA A 45 -7.46 4.34 4.33
CA ALA A 45 -7.76 4.44 5.76
C ALA A 45 -6.51 4.78 6.59
N ALA A 46 -5.38 4.10 6.30
CA ALA A 46 -4.12 4.32 7.00
C ALA A 46 -3.57 5.75 6.78
N LEU A 47 -3.59 6.24 5.53
CA LEU A 47 -3.14 7.59 5.20
C LEU A 47 -4.11 8.66 5.72
N GLY A 48 -5.43 8.36 5.74
CA GLY A 48 -6.45 9.25 6.29
C GLY A 48 -6.26 9.54 7.77
N GLY A 49 -5.63 8.66 8.53
CA GLY A 49 -5.22 8.86 9.92
C GLY A 49 -4.06 9.85 10.09
N CYS A 50 -3.36 10.23 9.03
CA CYS A 50 -2.21 11.13 9.06
C CYS A 50 -2.65 12.59 8.89
N GLY A 51 -2.89 13.33 9.98
CA GLY A 51 -3.43 14.70 9.96
C GLY A 51 -2.61 15.73 9.17
N HIS A 52 -1.32 15.47 8.91
CA HIS A 52 -0.43 16.30 8.11
C HIS A 52 -0.56 16.07 6.58
N LEU A 53 -1.35 15.08 6.18
CA LEU A 53 -1.62 14.76 4.79
C LEU A 53 -3.03 15.20 4.37
N SER A 54 -3.19 15.51 3.09
CA SER A 54 -4.48 15.60 2.42
C SER A 54 -4.61 14.39 1.50
N VAL A 55 -5.58 13.54 1.76
CA VAL A 55 -5.79 12.29 1.02
C VAL A 55 -6.99 12.45 0.08
N HIS A 56 -6.83 11.96 -1.14
CA HIS A 56 -7.87 11.93 -2.16
C HIS A 56 -7.83 10.57 -2.85
N ARG A 57 -9.00 10.01 -3.15
CA ARG A 57 -9.16 8.76 -3.87
C ARG A 57 -9.85 8.96 -5.21
N SER A 58 -9.42 8.23 -6.24
CA SER A 58 -10.05 8.14 -7.54
C SER A 58 -10.02 6.68 -8.00
N GLY A 59 -11.17 6.01 -7.99
CA GLY A 59 -11.21 4.56 -8.21
C GLY A 59 -10.41 3.82 -7.12
N ASN A 60 -9.42 3.04 -7.52
CA ASN A 60 -8.48 2.39 -6.61
C ASN A 60 -7.15 3.15 -6.45
N ALA A 61 -6.99 4.27 -7.12
CA ALA A 61 -5.84 5.14 -6.95
C ALA A 61 -6.01 6.08 -5.75
N ILE A 62 -4.98 6.16 -4.88
CA ILE A 62 -4.93 7.02 -3.71
C ILE A 62 -3.82 8.06 -3.89
N ILE A 63 -4.14 9.32 -3.67
CA ILE A 63 -3.20 10.43 -3.73
C ILE A 63 -3.14 11.08 -2.36
N ALA A 64 -1.98 11.06 -1.72
CA ALA A 64 -1.73 11.79 -0.49
C ALA A 64 -0.69 12.88 -0.74
N LYS A 65 -0.90 14.07 -0.18
CA LYS A 65 0.03 15.19 -0.30
C LYS A 65 0.22 15.88 1.03
N THR A 66 1.43 16.35 1.29
CA THR A 66 1.72 17.18 2.46
C THR A 66 0.94 18.47 2.41
N ARG A 67 0.32 18.86 3.54
CA ARG A 67 -0.48 20.08 3.63
C ARG A 67 0.39 21.33 3.63
N GLY A 68 -0.11 22.40 3.05
CA GLY A 68 0.51 23.73 3.12
C GLY A 68 1.74 23.93 2.22
N LEU A 69 2.16 22.92 1.45
CA LEU A 69 3.31 22.99 0.56
C LEU A 69 2.93 22.59 -0.87
N ALA A 70 3.44 23.33 -1.84
CA ALA A 70 3.33 22.92 -3.25
C ALA A 70 4.20 21.67 -3.48
N PRO A 71 3.65 20.60 -4.10
CA PRO A 71 4.41 19.38 -4.35
C PRO A 71 5.58 19.63 -5.30
N ARG A 72 6.78 19.23 -4.87
CA ARG A 72 8.02 19.27 -5.67
C ARG A 72 8.62 17.88 -5.91
N VAL A 73 8.20 16.90 -5.10
CA VAL A 73 8.60 15.50 -5.20
C VAL A 73 7.35 14.65 -5.35
N ILE A 74 7.40 13.67 -6.24
CA ILE A 74 6.37 12.64 -6.38
C ILE A 74 7.03 11.30 -6.08
N ILE A 75 6.39 10.52 -5.19
CA ILE A 75 6.73 9.14 -4.90
C ILE A 75 5.52 8.32 -5.33
N ALA A 76 5.69 7.42 -6.29
CA ALA A 76 4.60 6.63 -6.84
C ALA A 76 4.91 5.14 -6.79
N GLY A 77 3.85 4.33 -6.62
CA GLY A 77 3.92 2.87 -6.65
C GLY A 77 2.56 2.27 -6.95
N HIS A 78 2.55 1.12 -7.63
CA HIS A 78 1.31 0.40 -7.92
C HIS A 78 0.93 -0.54 -6.77
N LEU A 79 -0.38 -0.80 -6.66
CA LEU A 79 -0.97 -1.64 -5.62
C LEU A 79 -1.25 -3.06 -6.12
N ASP A 80 -1.37 -3.22 -7.42
CA ASP A 80 -1.74 -4.48 -8.04
C ASP A 80 -0.57 -5.45 -8.17
N THR A 81 -0.94 -6.68 -8.43
CA THR A 81 -0.03 -7.80 -8.70
C THR A 81 -0.54 -8.62 -9.87
N VAL A 82 0.35 -9.38 -10.47
CA VAL A 82 -0.01 -10.50 -11.34
C VAL A 82 -0.81 -11.57 -10.57
N PRO A 83 -1.47 -12.53 -11.26
CA PRO A 83 -2.18 -13.63 -10.59
C PRO A 83 -1.28 -14.45 -9.66
N ALA A 84 -1.85 -14.91 -8.54
CA ALA A 84 -1.13 -15.75 -7.60
C ALA A 84 -0.77 -17.11 -8.21
N ALA A 85 0.45 -17.58 -7.96
CA ALA A 85 0.99 -18.84 -8.45
C ALA A 85 1.60 -19.71 -7.33
N GLY A 86 0.87 -19.87 -6.22
CA GLY A 86 1.32 -20.64 -5.06
C GLY A 86 2.33 -19.89 -4.18
N ASN A 87 2.45 -18.59 -4.35
CA ASN A 87 3.39 -17.69 -3.65
C ASN A 87 2.70 -16.78 -2.63
N VAL A 88 1.59 -17.23 -2.08
CA VAL A 88 0.86 -16.63 -0.96
C VAL A 88 0.55 -17.69 0.09
N PRO A 89 0.52 -17.40 1.40
CA PRO A 89 0.86 -16.12 2.04
C PRO A 89 2.37 -15.83 2.01
N HIS A 90 2.78 -14.69 2.60
CA HIS A 90 4.20 -14.36 2.71
C HIS A 90 4.99 -15.38 3.54
N ARG A 91 6.30 -15.41 3.36
CA ARG A 91 7.24 -16.17 4.19
C ARG A 91 8.49 -15.31 4.45
N LEU A 92 8.83 -15.17 5.71
CA LEU A 92 10.10 -14.57 6.12
C LEU A 92 11.10 -15.69 6.41
N ASP A 93 12.27 -15.65 5.76
CA ASP A 93 13.31 -16.65 5.93
C ASP A 93 14.69 -16.04 5.66
N GLY A 94 15.62 -16.20 6.60
CA GLY A 94 16.99 -15.68 6.48
C GLY A 94 17.08 -14.18 6.20
N GLY A 95 16.15 -13.37 6.72
CA GLY A 95 16.09 -11.94 6.49
C GLY A 95 15.53 -11.53 5.13
N ARG A 96 14.90 -12.45 4.40
CA ARG A 96 14.26 -12.22 3.11
C ARG A 96 12.75 -12.40 3.22
N LEU A 97 12.00 -11.48 2.61
CA LEU A 97 10.56 -11.57 2.44
C LEU A 97 10.25 -12.22 1.09
N TYR A 98 9.55 -13.36 1.14
CA TYR A 98 9.01 -14.06 -0.03
C TYR A 98 7.49 -13.88 -0.05
N GLY A 99 6.93 -13.65 -1.22
CA GLY A 99 5.49 -13.52 -1.41
C GLY A 99 5.15 -12.79 -2.70
N LEU A 100 3.89 -12.85 -3.09
CA LEU A 100 3.40 -12.19 -4.30
C LEU A 100 3.49 -10.67 -4.15
N GLY A 101 4.15 -10.01 -5.10
CA GLY A 101 4.37 -8.56 -5.06
C GLY A 101 5.43 -8.10 -4.04
N ALA A 102 6.12 -9.01 -3.32
CA ALA A 102 7.14 -8.61 -2.35
C ALA A 102 8.27 -7.79 -2.98
N CYS A 103 8.66 -8.11 -4.21
CA CYS A 103 9.67 -7.36 -4.96
C CYS A 103 9.02 -6.26 -5.82
N ASP A 104 7.93 -6.57 -6.49
CA ASP A 104 7.20 -5.71 -7.42
C ASP A 104 5.71 -5.62 -7.03
N MET A 105 5.27 -4.49 -6.38
CA MET A 105 6.21 -3.58 -5.71
C MET A 105 5.75 -3.24 -4.29
N LYS A 106 5.09 -4.18 -3.59
CA LYS A 106 4.50 -3.95 -2.26
C LYS A 106 5.54 -3.54 -1.20
N SER A 107 6.80 -3.98 -1.31
CA SER A 107 7.85 -3.47 -0.42
C SER A 107 8.17 -2.00 -0.70
N GLY A 108 8.16 -1.59 -1.97
CA GLY A 108 8.29 -0.18 -2.35
C GLY A 108 7.11 0.66 -1.84
N VAL A 109 5.89 0.11 -1.93
CA VAL A 109 4.68 0.73 -1.36
C VAL A 109 4.81 0.87 0.15
N ALA A 110 5.30 -0.16 0.86
CA ALA A 110 5.54 -0.09 2.32
C ALA A 110 6.50 1.04 2.70
N VAL A 111 7.59 1.20 1.95
CA VAL A 111 8.54 2.30 2.16
C VAL A 111 7.87 3.65 1.91
N ALA A 112 7.09 3.79 0.84
CA ALA A 112 6.38 5.03 0.53
C ALA A 112 5.34 5.39 1.61
N LEU A 113 4.60 4.40 2.12
CA LEU A 113 3.64 4.57 3.23
C LEU A 113 4.34 4.96 4.53
N LYS A 114 5.47 4.31 4.86
CA LYS A 114 6.27 4.66 6.03
C LYS A 114 6.80 6.09 5.93
N LEU A 115 7.34 6.49 4.79
CA LEU A 115 7.76 7.86 4.53
C LEU A 115 6.60 8.86 4.67
N ALA A 116 5.43 8.54 4.11
CA ALA A 116 4.24 9.38 4.23
C ALA A 116 3.84 9.60 5.70
N TYR A 117 3.94 8.57 6.53
CA TYR A 117 3.64 8.64 7.96
C TYR A 117 4.68 9.46 8.73
N GLU A 118 5.98 9.28 8.46
CA GLU A 118 7.08 9.89 9.20
C GLU A 118 7.33 11.35 8.80
N MET A 119 7.10 11.73 7.54
CA MET A 119 7.41 13.05 7.00
C MET A 119 6.38 14.11 7.42
N ARG A 120 6.32 14.42 8.70
CA ARG A 120 5.32 15.35 9.28
C ARG A 120 5.61 16.82 8.96
N THR A 121 6.89 17.18 8.83
CA THR A 121 7.36 18.56 8.59
C THR A 121 8.42 18.60 7.51
N PRO A 122 8.09 18.20 6.26
CA PRO A 122 9.06 18.22 5.17
C PRO A 122 9.39 19.66 4.75
N VAL A 123 10.61 19.88 4.27
CA VAL A 123 11.05 21.19 3.76
C VAL A 123 10.52 21.48 2.35
N VAL A 124 10.07 20.47 1.64
CA VAL A 124 9.42 20.58 0.32
C VAL A 124 8.14 19.76 0.32
N GLY A 125 7.18 20.16 -0.50
CA GLY A 125 5.94 19.40 -0.66
C GLY A 125 6.18 18.06 -1.34
N VAL A 126 5.60 16.99 -0.79
CA VAL A 126 5.64 15.63 -1.35
C VAL A 126 4.24 15.19 -1.71
N ARG A 127 4.14 14.52 -2.86
CA ARG A 127 2.93 13.83 -3.28
C ARG A 127 3.23 12.33 -3.37
N PHE A 128 2.46 11.53 -2.65
CA PHE A 128 2.46 10.08 -2.74
C PHE A 128 1.29 9.65 -3.63
N ILE A 129 1.56 8.76 -4.58
CA ILE A 129 0.55 8.24 -5.51
C ILE A 129 0.63 6.71 -5.45
N PHE A 130 -0.46 6.08 -5.04
CA PHE A 130 -0.64 4.64 -5.05
C PHE A 130 -1.72 4.34 -6.09
N TYR A 131 -1.38 3.61 -7.15
CA TYR A 131 -2.27 3.43 -8.30
C TYR A 131 -2.49 1.95 -8.61
N ASP A 132 -3.46 1.68 -9.43
CA ASP A 132 -3.94 0.36 -9.82
C ASP A 132 -3.56 0.02 -11.26
N CYS A 133 -3.75 -1.25 -11.66
CA CYS A 133 -3.67 -1.72 -13.04
C CYS A 133 -2.34 -1.47 -13.76
N GLU A 134 -1.20 -1.55 -13.05
CA GLU A 134 0.13 -1.47 -13.67
C GLU A 134 0.49 -2.75 -14.44
N GLU A 135 0.16 -3.91 -13.84
CA GLU A 135 0.54 -5.25 -14.33
C GLU A 135 -0.29 -5.75 -15.53
N VAL A 136 -1.22 -4.93 -16.03
CA VAL A 136 -2.03 -5.26 -17.19
C VAL A 136 -1.54 -4.52 -18.43
N ALA A 137 -1.23 -5.27 -19.49
CA ALA A 137 -0.88 -4.66 -20.77
C ALA A 137 -2.03 -3.80 -21.29
N ALA A 138 -1.75 -2.56 -21.67
CA ALA A 138 -2.68 -1.77 -22.44
C ALA A 138 -2.94 -2.50 -23.76
N ILE A 139 -4.19 -2.91 -23.99
CA ILE A 139 -4.64 -3.54 -25.22
C ILE A 139 -5.06 -2.42 -26.18
#